data_3ee42175e8fca4ea97fed74fc0ee0740
#
_entry.id   3ee42175e8fca4ea97fed74fc0ee0740
#
_cell.length_a   1.000
_cell.length_b   1.000
_cell.length_c   1.000
_cell.angle_alpha   90.00
_cell.angle_beta   90.00
_cell.angle_gamma   90.00
#
_symmetry.space_group_name_H-M   'P 1'
#
loop_
_entity.id
_entity.type
_entity.pdbx_description
1 polymer ?
#
loop_
_entity_poly.entity_id
_entity_poly.type
_entity_poly.pdbx_seq_one_letter_code
_entity_poly.pdbx_strand_id
1 'polypeptide(L)'
;GAAVRRRWRHYDLFDKAPGTSPFAAARGGVNDEIHIAVIDEDGGISGTKGDVLETYSAVSKGSDAKTPQGDTNYYPDVIYNQSNYIYWMDHNSSGSNWGSAVSGTTYTAVTAVSNVSLQSGADGTAATVAQKLTAYQKFQDAETVDVGLIMAGDGNATHIDNLITVAENRKDAVVFASPERSDVVNVADDNAAKDNVIAFFNGIRSSSYVLFDSGYKYQ
;
A
#
# COMPACT_ATOMS: atom_id res chain seq x y z
N GLY A 1 -23.23 21.48 24.40
CA GLY A 1 -21.96 21.02 24.90
C GLY A 1 -21.96 19.60 25.46
N ALA A 2 -22.46 19.36 26.69
CA ALA A 2 -22.33 18.05 27.36
C ALA A 2 -23.07 16.88 26.67
N ALA A 3 -24.17 17.14 25.96
CA ALA A 3 -24.94 16.11 25.26
C ALA A 3 -24.22 15.60 23.98
N VAL A 4 -23.39 16.43 23.36
CA VAL A 4 -22.63 16.05 22.17
C VAL A 4 -21.41 15.21 22.55
N ARG A 5 -20.77 15.50 23.66
CA ARG A 5 -19.60 14.76 24.19
C ARG A 5 -19.89 13.28 24.42
N ARG A 6 -21.11 12.92 24.80
CA ARG A 6 -21.48 11.53 25.12
C ARG A 6 -21.94 10.72 23.93
N ARG A 7 -22.04 11.32 22.75
CA ARG A 7 -22.53 10.62 21.54
C ARG A 7 -21.42 9.90 20.76
N TRP A 8 -20.16 10.31 20.91
CA TRP A 8 -19.04 9.66 20.29
C TRP A 8 -18.16 8.97 21.36
N ARG A 9 -17.98 7.67 21.21
CA ARG A 9 -17.18 6.86 22.13
C ARG A 9 -15.75 7.38 22.29
N HIS A 10 -15.19 7.99 21.25
CA HIS A 10 -13.80 8.45 21.19
C HIS A 10 -13.65 9.97 21.36
N TYR A 11 -14.63 10.63 21.95
CA TYR A 11 -14.62 12.10 22.12
C TYR A 11 -13.46 12.58 23.02
N ASP A 12 -13.00 11.75 23.93
CA ASP A 12 -11.93 12.01 24.91
C ASP A 12 -10.53 11.97 24.29
N LEU A 13 -10.40 11.49 23.05
CA LEU A 13 -9.16 11.56 22.28
C LEU A 13 -8.85 12.99 21.78
N PHE A 14 -9.77 13.94 21.92
CA PHE A 14 -9.67 15.27 21.34
C PHE A 14 -10.04 16.35 22.36
N ASP A 15 -9.23 17.42 22.42
CA ASP A 15 -9.39 18.50 23.42
C ASP A 15 -10.66 19.34 23.21
N LYS A 16 -11.13 19.46 21.97
CA LYS A 16 -12.31 20.28 21.60
C LYS A 16 -13.16 19.57 20.54
N ALA A 17 -14.36 20.04 20.34
CA ALA A 17 -15.15 19.64 19.17
C ALA A 17 -14.57 20.30 17.89
N PRO A 18 -14.70 19.67 16.71
CA PRO A 18 -14.30 20.28 15.46
C PRO A 18 -15.19 21.49 15.14
N GLY A 19 -14.61 22.53 14.58
CA GLY A 19 -15.31 23.78 14.30
C GLY A 19 -14.67 24.53 13.15
N THR A 20 -14.28 25.78 13.41
CA THR A 20 -13.59 26.64 12.45
C THR A 20 -12.15 26.85 12.90
N SER A 21 -11.19 26.52 12.04
CA SER A 21 -9.79 26.77 12.31
C SER A 21 -9.46 28.25 12.34
N PRO A 22 -8.40 28.68 13.05
CA PRO A 22 -7.92 30.05 12.99
C PRO A 22 -7.56 30.49 11.56
N PHE A 23 -7.01 29.58 10.75
CA PHE A 23 -6.66 29.84 9.36
C PHE A 23 -7.91 30.18 8.51
N ALA A 24 -8.96 29.38 8.64
CA ALA A 24 -10.22 29.59 7.93
C ALA A 24 -10.95 30.85 8.45
N ALA A 25 -11.03 31.03 9.77
CA ALA A 25 -11.67 32.20 10.38
C ALA A 25 -11.08 33.51 9.89
N ALA A 26 -9.76 33.61 9.78
CA ALA A 26 -9.06 34.79 9.28
C ALA A 26 -9.36 35.10 7.80
N ARG A 27 -9.95 34.16 7.07
CA ARG A 27 -10.31 34.25 5.65
C ARG A 27 -11.81 34.19 5.37
N GLY A 28 -12.63 34.31 6.42
CA GLY A 28 -14.09 34.23 6.31
C GLY A 28 -14.63 32.83 6.04
N GLY A 29 -13.80 31.79 6.22
CA GLY A 29 -14.22 30.40 6.16
C GLY A 29 -14.88 29.93 7.45
N VAL A 30 -15.76 28.93 7.37
CA VAL A 30 -16.57 28.44 8.51
C VAL A 30 -16.68 26.92 8.47
N ASN A 31 -16.54 26.26 9.64
CA ASN A 31 -16.76 24.83 9.87
C ASN A 31 -15.80 23.92 9.07
N ASP A 32 -14.56 24.32 8.90
CA ASP A 32 -13.60 23.57 8.14
C ASP A 32 -12.99 22.37 8.89
N GLU A 33 -12.98 22.36 10.22
CA GLU A 33 -12.34 21.31 11.00
C GLU A 33 -13.14 19.99 11.03
N ILE A 34 -12.39 18.86 11.07
CA ILE A 34 -12.89 17.53 11.41
C ILE A 34 -11.90 16.82 12.32
N HIS A 35 -12.38 15.81 13.04
CA HIS A 35 -11.54 14.84 13.76
C HIS A 35 -11.69 13.46 13.13
N ILE A 36 -10.59 12.73 13.03
CA ILE A 36 -10.55 11.37 12.52
C ILE A 36 -9.85 10.49 13.54
N ALA A 37 -10.43 9.33 13.84
CA ALA A 37 -9.81 8.28 14.64
C ALA A 37 -9.83 6.99 13.83
N VAL A 38 -8.68 6.33 13.72
CA VAL A 38 -8.51 5.01 13.10
C VAL A 38 -8.49 3.97 14.21
N ILE A 39 -9.41 3.04 14.15
CA ILE A 39 -9.67 2.06 15.22
C ILE A 39 -9.44 0.66 14.68
N ASP A 40 -8.72 -0.16 15.42
CA ASP A 40 -8.59 -1.60 15.18
C ASP A 40 -9.88 -2.29 15.64
N GLU A 41 -10.84 -2.44 14.73
CA GLU A 41 -12.20 -2.88 15.07
C GLU A 41 -12.24 -4.29 15.64
N ASP A 42 -11.45 -5.20 15.14
CA ASP A 42 -11.40 -6.61 15.52
C ASP A 42 -10.13 -7.03 16.29
N GLY A 43 -9.12 -6.16 16.36
CA GLY A 43 -7.86 -6.44 17.03
C GLY A 43 -6.84 -7.16 16.16
N GLY A 44 -7.04 -7.19 14.84
CA GLY A 44 -6.17 -7.89 13.91
C GLY A 44 -4.80 -7.23 13.71
N ILE A 45 -4.67 -5.95 14.05
CA ILE A 45 -3.45 -5.16 13.89
C ILE A 45 -2.70 -5.04 15.20
N SER A 46 -3.36 -4.54 16.25
CA SER A 46 -2.76 -4.28 17.56
C SER A 46 -2.78 -5.49 18.50
N GLY A 47 -3.59 -6.50 18.20
CA GLY A 47 -3.90 -7.62 19.08
C GLY A 47 -5.03 -7.32 20.07
N THR A 48 -5.56 -6.10 20.12
CA THR A 48 -6.62 -5.68 21.05
C THR A 48 -7.78 -5.05 20.30
N LYS A 49 -8.95 -5.66 20.41
CA LYS A 49 -10.17 -5.16 19.80
C LYS A 49 -10.53 -3.77 20.32
N GLY A 50 -10.72 -2.83 19.39
CA GLY A 50 -11.14 -1.48 19.65
C GLY A 50 -10.02 -0.51 20.01
N ASP A 51 -8.76 -0.93 19.87
CA ASP A 51 -7.60 -0.05 20.04
C ASP A 51 -7.60 1.10 19.04
N VAL A 52 -7.14 2.25 19.49
CA VAL A 52 -6.93 3.43 18.68
C VAL A 52 -5.56 3.36 18.03
N LEU A 53 -5.53 3.21 16.70
CA LEU A 53 -4.29 3.15 15.95
C LEU A 53 -3.74 4.53 15.63
N GLU A 54 -4.58 5.45 15.20
CA GLU A 54 -4.20 6.82 14.82
C GLU A 54 -5.31 7.82 15.14
N THR A 55 -4.91 9.06 15.39
CA THR A 55 -5.84 10.18 15.57
C THR A 55 -5.37 11.41 14.80
N TYR A 56 -6.32 12.08 14.14
CA TYR A 56 -6.07 13.35 13.44
C TYR A 56 -7.01 14.40 14.01
N SER A 57 -6.43 15.34 14.79
CA SER A 57 -7.19 16.35 15.51
C SER A 57 -7.28 17.64 14.69
N ALA A 58 -8.50 18.17 14.54
CA ALA A 58 -8.77 19.46 13.92
C ALA A 58 -8.12 19.66 12.53
N VAL A 59 -8.08 18.58 11.74
CA VAL A 59 -7.66 18.68 10.34
C VAL A 59 -8.73 19.35 9.51
N SER A 60 -8.33 20.05 8.45
CA SER A 60 -9.23 20.93 7.69
C SER A 60 -9.75 20.24 6.43
N LYS A 61 -11.01 20.55 6.07
CA LYS A 61 -11.64 20.24 4.79
C LYS A 61 -11.18 21.16 3.65
N GLY A 62 -10.51 22.27 3.99
CA GLY A 62 -10.03 23.26 3.02
C GLY A 62 -8.69 22.88 2.41
N SER A 63 -8.63 22.88 1.07
CA SER A 63 -7.43 22.41 0.33
C SER A 63 -6.19 23.28 0.53
N ASP A 64 -6.36 24.54 0.91
CA ASP A 64 -5.28 25.52 1.16
C ASP A 64 -5.02 25.76 2.66
N ALA A 65 -5.68 25.00 3.54
CA ALA A 65 -5.57 25.17 4.98
C ALA A 65 -4.16 24.88 5.50
N LYS A 66 -3.71 25.73 6.43
CA LYS A 66 -2.40 25.62 7.05
C LYS A 66 -2.50 25.56 8.56
N THR A 67 -1.55 24.88 9.19
CA THR A 67 -1.27 24.97 10.62
C THR A 67 -0.66 26.33 10.97
N PRO A 68 -0.61 26.72 12.25
CA PRO A 68 0.12 27.93 12.67
C PRO A 68 1.60 27.95 12.28
N GLN A 69 2.21 26.78 12.09
CA GLN A 69 3.60 26.59 11.67
C GLN A 69 3.79 26.72 10.16
N GLY A 70 2.70 26.71 9.38
CA GLY A 70 2.72 26.85 7.92
C GLY A 70 2.61 25.53 7.15
N ASP A 71 2.58 24.39 7.85
CA ASP A 71 2.40 23.08 7.23
C ASP A 71 0.98 22.89 6.71
N THR A 72 0.78 21.97 5.76
CA THR A 72 -0.58 21.63 5.32
C THR A 72 -1.42 21.09 6.47
N ASN A 73 -2.65 21.58 6.58
CA ASN A 73 -3.67 21.04 7.49
C ASN A 73 -4.85 20.43 6.72
N TYR A 74 -4.73 20.31 5.41
CA TYR A 74 -5.74 19.66 4.57
C TYR A 74 -5.77 18.17 4.86
N TYR A 75 -6.93 17.64 5.26
CA TYR A 75 -7.02 16.29 5.81
C TYR A 75 -6.55 15.18 4.86
N PRO A 76 -6.76 15.24 3.53
CA PRO A 76 -6.20 14.23 2.61
C PRO A 76 -4.67 14.21 2.61
N ASP A 77 -4.04 15.41 2.60
CA ASP A 77 -2.59 15.52 2.63
C ASP A 77 -2.00 15.06 3.96
N VAL A 78 -2.69 15.40 5.08
CA VAL A 78 -2.28 14.96 6.42
C VAL A 78 -2.34 13.44 6.51
N ILE A 79 -3.42 12.82 6.05
CA ILE A 79 -3.55 11.35 6.00
C ILE A 79 -2.44 10.75 5.13
N TYR A 80 -2.25 11.27 3.92
CA TYR A 80 -1.23 10.75 2.99
C TYR A 80 0.18 10.77 3.57
N ASN A 81 0.53 11.85 4.29
CA ASN A 81 1.86 12.04 4.83
C ASN A 81 2.11 11.34 6.18
N GLN A 82 1.07 11.05 6.96
CA GLN A 82 1.21 10.62 8.35
C GLN A 82 0.63 9.23 8.64
N SER A 83 -0.36 8.76 7.86
CA SER A 83 -1.01 7.49 8.15
C SER A 83 -0.16 6.29 7.71
N ASN A 84 -0.12 5.28 8.57
CA ASN A 84 0.41 3.96 8.26
C ASN A 84 -0.69 2.95 7.90
N TYR A 85 -1.96 3.31 8.08
CA TYR A 85 -3.07 2.35 8.00
C TYR A 85 -4.12 2.71 6.94
N ILE A 86 -4.32 4.00 6.64
CA ILE A 86 -5.38 4.43 5.72
C ILE A 86 -4.86 5.36 4.63
N TYR A 87 -5.55 5.33 3.48
CA TYR A 87 -5.38 6.28 2.39
C TYR A 87 -6.70 7.00 2.14
N TRP A 88 -6.62 8.29 1.82
CA TRP A 88 -7.78 9.03 1.37
C TRP A 88 -8.13 8.64 -0.07
N MET A 89 -9.41 8.42 -0.36
CA MET A 89 -9.91 8.05 -1.68
C MET A 89 -10.90 9.08 -2.24
N ASP A 90 -11.79 9.60 -1.39
CA ASP A 90 -12.81 10.58 -1.82
C ASP A 90 -13.34 11.37 -0.61
N HIS A 91 -14.03 12.48 -0.90
CA HIS A 91 -14.71 13.27 0.11
C HIS A 91 -16.00 12.60 0.56
N ASN A 92 -16.44 12.94 1.78
CA ASN A 92 -17.73 12.48 2.27
C ASN A 92 -18.85 13.00 1.35
N SER A 93 -19.67 12.11 0.79
CA SER A 93 -20.73 12.42 -0.17
C SER A 93 -21.82 13.35 0.40
N SER A 94 -21.98 13.40 1.72
CA SER A 94 -22.89 14.34 2.41
C SER A 94 -22.23 15.66 2.78
N GLY A 95 -20.95 15.85 2.45
CA GLY A 95 -20.18 17.08 2.70
C GLY A 95 -20.33 18.07 1.55
N SER A 96 -20.61 19.34 1.86
CA SER A 96 -20.56 20.43 0.88
C SER A 96 -19.22 21.15 1.00
N ASN A 97 -18.67 21.53 -0.15
CA ASN A 97 -17.46 22.33 -0.31
C ASN A 97 -16.16 21.66 0.20
N TRP A 98 -16.18 20.38 0.56
CA TRP A 98 -14.96 19.68 0.95
C TRP A 98 -13.96 19.68 -0.21
N GLY A 99 -12.71 20.03 0.07
CA GLY A 99 -11.67 20.20 -0.95
C GLY A 99 -11.62 21.58 -1.62
N SER A 100 -12.58 22.46 -1.34
CA SER A 100 -12.50 23.86 -1.79
C SER A 100 -11.52 24.67 -0.94
N ALA A 101 -11.00 25.78 -1.47
CA ALA A 101 -10.21 26.75 -0.71
C ALA A 101 -11.05 27.38 0.41
N VAL A 102 -10.40 27.74 1.54
CA VAL A 102 -11.12 28.21 2.75
C VAL A 102 -11.71 29.60 2.63
N SER A 103 -11.21 30.45 1.72
CA SER A 103 -11.61 31.85 1.62
C SER A 103 -13.10 32.00 1.33
N GLY A 104 -13.84 32.58 2.27
CA GLY A 104 -15.31 32.82 2.18
C GLY A 104 -16.14 31.52 2.11
N THR A 105 -15.58 30.36 2.37
CA THR A 105 -16.23 29.07 2.18
C THR A 105 -16.87 28.58 3.47
N THR A 106 -18.17 28.25 3.41
CA THR A 106 -18.86 27.54 4.48
C THR A 106 -18.91 26.06 4.17
N TYR A 107 -18.24 25.27 4.98
CA TYR A 107 -18.26 23.80 4.88
C TYR A 107 -19.43 23.22 5.67
N THR A 108 -19.95 22.10 5.22
CA THR A 108 -20.91 21.32 6.02
C THR A 108 -20.27 20.90 7.34
N ALA A 109 -20.86 21.34 8.46
CA ALA A 109 -20.40 20.94 9.78
C ALA A 109 -20.62 19.43 10.00
N VAL A 110 -19.65 18.77 10.62
CA VAL A 110 -19.84 17.38 11.07
C VAL A 110 -20.68 17.39 12.36
N THR A 111 -21.97 17.14 12.22
CA THR A 111 -22.93 17.15 13.32
C THR A 111 -23.24 15.78 13.91
N ALA A 112 -22.80 14.72 13.22
CA ALA A 112 -22.97 13.33 13.62
C ALA A 112 -21.67 12.55 13.43
N VAL A 113 -21.51 11.51 14.23
CA VAL A 113 -20.41 10.56 14.06
C VAL A 113 -20.71 9.69 12.84
N SER A 114 -19.73 9.60 11.94
CA SER A 114 -19.73 8.64 10.85
C SER A 114 -18.74 7.53 11.21
N ASN A 115 -19.23 6.33 11.47
CA ASN A 115 -18.40 5.14 11.62
C ASN A 115 -18.45 4.38 10.31
N VAL A 116 -17.29 4.14 9.72
CA VAL A 116 -17.13 3.35 8.50
C VAL A 116 -16.18 2.21 8.81
N SER A 117 -16.64 0.99 8.67
CA SER A 117 -15.78 -0.21 8.75
C SER A 117 -15.16 -0.46 7.38
N LEU A 118 -13.84 -0.54 7.32
CA LEU A 118 -13.11 -0.91 6.11
C LEU A 118 -13.18 -2.43 5.96
N GLN A 119 -13.94 -2.90 4.99
CA GLN A 119 -14.22 -4.32 4.77
C GLN A 119 -13.92 -4.72 3.32
N SER A 120 -13.90 -6.03 3.09
CA SER A 120 -13.75 -6.61 1.75
C SER A 120 -12.45 -6.23 1.05
N GLY A 121 -11.41 -5.98 1.83
CA GLY A 121 -10.05 -5.92 1.31
C GLY A 121 -9.71 -7.25 0.65
N ALA A 122 -9.09 -7.20 -0.52
CA ALA A 122 -8.56 -8.37 -1.21
C ALA A 122 -7.16 -8.07 -1.70
N ASP A 123 -6.30 -9.08 -1.60
CA ASP A 123 -4.99 -8.99 -2.22
C ASP A 123 -5.14 -8.83 -3.74
N GLY A 124 -4.24 -8.07 -4.33
CA GLY A 124 -4.18 -7.95 -5.78
C GLY A 124 -3.98 -9.33 -6.44
N THR A 125 -4.43 -9.46 -7.67
CA THR A 125 -4.17 -10.68 -8.46
C THR A 125 -2.65 -10.83 -8.67
N ALA A 126 -2.14 -12.04 -8.49
CA ALA A 126 -0.74 -12.35 -8.77
C ALA A 126 -0.39 -11.94 -10.22
N ALA A 127 0.77 -11.33 -10.39
CA ALA A 127 1.22 -10.89 -11.70
C ALA A 127 1.39 -12.09 -12.65
N THR A 128 0.83 -12.00 -13.84
CA THR A 128 1.01 -13.01 -14.90
C THR A 128 2.45 -13.02 -15.39
N VAL A 129 2.88 -14.14 -16.04
CA VAL A 129 4.21 -14.24 -16.66
C VAL A 129 4.46 -13.11 -17.65
N ALA A 130 3.46 -12.71 -18.44
CA ALA A 130 3.56 -11.61 -19.39
C ALA A 130 3.76 -10.25 -18.70
N GLN A 131 3.09 -9.99 -17.59
CA GLN A 131 3.27 -8.77 -16.80
C GLN A 131 4.65 -8.74 -16.13
N LYS A 132 5.12 -9.87 -15.60
CA LYS A 132 6.49 -10.01 -15.07
C LYS A 132 7.51 -9.72 -16.17
N LEU A 133 7.35 -10.28 -17.38
CA LEU A 133 8.23 -10.00 -18.51
C LEU A 133 8.28 -8.50 -18.85
N THR A 134 7.12 -7.85 -18.95
CA THR A 134 7.05 -6.40 -19.21
C THR A 134 7.80 -5.58 -18.16
N ALA A 135 7.75 -5.98 -16.90
CA ALA A 135 8.50 -5.32 -15.83
C ALA A 135 10.02 -5.54 -15.98
N TYR A 136 10.45 -6.79 -16.23
CA TYR A 136 11.87 -7.12 -16.39
C TYR A 136 12.48 -6.50 -17.67
N GLN A 137 11.71 -6.31 -18.73
CA GLN A 137 12.16 -5.62 -19.94
C GLN A 137 12.57 -4.16 -19.69
N LYS A 138 12.10 -3.53 -18.60
CA LYS A 138 12.57 -2.19 -18.19
C LYS A 138 14.04 -2.18 -17.78
N PHE A 139 14.60 -3.33 -17.45
CA PHE A 139 16.02 -3.52 -17.11
C PHE A 139 16.85 -4.01 -18.30
N GLN A 140 16.30 -4.06 -19.51
CA GLN A 140 16.97 -4.64 -20.68
C GLN A 140 18.07 -3.72 -21.26
N ASP A 141 17.99 -2.41 -21.01
CA ASP A 141 18.99 -1.47 -21.47
C ASP A 141 20.18 -1.42 -20.48
N ALA A 142 21.31 -2.00 -20.90
CA ALA A 142 22.53 -2.07 -20.11
C ALA A 142 23.22 -0.73 -19.92
N GLU A 143 22.93 0.28 -20.76
CA GLU A 143 23.57 1.59 -20.67
C GLU A 143 22.91 2.51 -19.64
N THR A 144 21.61 2.32 -19.42
CA THR A 144 20.84 3.15 -18.49
C THR A 144 20.62 2.50 -17.13
N VAL A 145 20.67 1.17 -17.05
CA VAL A 145 20.42 0.41 -15.82
C VAL A 145 21.55 -0.57 -15.55
N ASP A 146 22.30 -0.35 -14.48
CA ASP A 146 23.39 -1.21 -14.04
C ASP A 146 22.87 -2.40 -13.21
N VAL A 147 22.76 -3.58 -13.83
CA VAL A 147 22.31 -4.84 -13.19
C VAL A 147 23.17 -5.99 -13.68
N GLY A 148 23.94 -6.61 -12.79
CA GLY A 148 24.76 -7.80 -13.10
C GLY A 148 24.11 -9.13 -12.72
N LEU A 149 23.15 -9.13 -11.79
CA LEU A 149 22.50 -10.35 -11.28
C LEU A 149 20.99 -10.21 -11.38
N ILE A 150 20.32 -11.22 -11.90
CA ILE A 150 18.86 -11.33 -12.00
C ILE A 150 18.42 -12.56 -11.21
N MET A 151 17.76 -12.34 -10.08
CA MET A 151 17.16 -13.41 -9.29
C MET A 151 15.74 -13.65 -9.79
N ALA A 152 15.49 -14.84 -10.34
CA ALA A 152 14.21 -15.17 -10.96
C ALA A 152 13.05 -15.24 -9.96
N GLY A 153 13.34 -15.62 -8.72
CA GLY A 153 12.30 -15.88 -7.72
C GLY A 153 11.43 -17.09 -8.11
N ASP A 154 10.22 -17.15 -7.58
CA ASP A 154 9.27 -18.20 -7.90
C ASP A 154 8.66 -17.96 -9.29
N GLY A 155 8.90 -18.87 -10.21
CA GLY A 155 8.45 -18.75 -11.59
C GLY A 155 8.60 -20.03 -12.40
N ASN A 156 7.65 -20.26 -13.29
CA ASN A 156 7.66 -21.43 -14.18
C ASN A 156 8.74 -21.31 -15.29
N ALA A 157 8.96 -22.38 -16.04
CA ALA A 157 9.96 -22.46 -17.10
C ALA A 157 9.84 -21.30 -18.11
N THR A 158 8.62 -20.90 -18.49
CA THR A 158 8.40 -19.76 -19.40
C THR A 158 8.91 -18.44 -18.80
N HIS A 159 8.72 -18.22 -17.49
CA HIS A 159 9.26 -17.05 -16.82
C HIS A 159 10.80 -17.03 -16.86
N ILE A 160 11.42 -18.16 -16.58
CA ILE A 160 12.90 -18.29 -16.62
C ILE A 160 13.42 -18.03 -18.03
N ASP A 161 12.80 -18.63 -19.07
CA ASP A 161 13.18 -18.40 -20.46
C ASP A 161 13.08 -16.93 -20.89
N ASN A 162 12.07 -16.22 -20.38
CA ASN A 162 11.93 -14.77 -20.59
C ASN A 162 13.08 -13.99 -19.95
N LEU A 163 13.49 -14.35 -18.72
CA LEU A 163 14.62 -13.71 -18.04
C LEU A 163 15.95 -14.02 -18.73
N ILE A 164 16.15 -15.25 -19.21
CA ILE A 164 17.31 -15.62 -20.02
C ILE A 164 17.39 -14.73 -21.27
N THR A 165 16.27 -14.47 -21.92
CA THR A 165 16.23 -13.55 -23.07
C THR A 165 16.64 -12.13 -22.71
N VAL A 166 16.22 -11.62 -21.54
CA VAL A 166 16.66 -10.32 -21.05
C VAL A 166 18.17 -10.30 -20.81
N ALA A 167 18.73 -11.34 -20.16
CA ALA A 167 20.17 -11.43 -19.89
C ALA A 167 21.00 -11.57 -21.14
N GLU A 168 20.54 -12.35 -22.13
CA GLU A 168 21.21 -12.51 -23.44
C GLU A 168 21.23 -11.22 -24.26
N ASN A 169 20.19 -10.41 -24.18
CA ASN A 169 20.15 -9.11 -24.83
C ASN A 169 21.10 -8.11 -24.15
N ARG A 170 21.20 -8.15 -22.83
CA ARG A 170 22.10 -7.30 -22.04
C ARG A 170 23.57 -7.69 -22.20
N LYS A 171 23.87 -8.98 -22.11
CA LYS A 171 25.22 -9.58 -22.13
C LYS A 171 26.11 -9.27 -20.92
N ASP A 172 25.64 -8.55 -19.95
CA ASP A 172 26.33 -8.12 -18.72
C ASP A 172 25.68 -8.64 -17.43
N ALA A 173 24.62 -9.44 -17.55
CA ALA A 173 23.88 -10.00 -16.42
C ALA A 173 23.72 -11.51 -16.51
N VAL A 174 23.58 -12.16 -15.35
CA VAL A 174 23.32 -13.60 -15.21
C VAL A 174 22.05 -13.83 -14.40
N VAL A 175 21.24 -14.78 -14.87
CA VAL A 175 19.99 -15.21 -14.20
C VAL A 175 20.32 -16.33 -13.21
N PHE A 176 19.78 -16.22 -12.00
CA PHE A 176 19.76 -17.30 -11.01
C PHE A 176 18.34 -17.86 -10.94
N ALA A 177 18.18 -19.12 -11.24
CA ALA A 177 16.89 -19.79 -11.30
C ALA A 177 16.86 -21.04 -10.42
N SER A 178 15.78 -21.17 -9.67
CA SER A 178 15.43 -22.32 -8.84
C SER A 178 14.19 -23.00 -9.41
N PRO A 179 13.95 -24.30 -9.13
CA PRO A 179 12.68 -24.96 -9.46
C PRO A 179 11.52 -24.30 -8.72
N GLU A 180 10.30 -24.56 -9.16
CA GLU A 180 9.11 -24.07 -8.45
C GLU A 180 9.05 -24.68 -7.05
N ARG A 181 8.53 -23.93 -6.07
CA ARG A 181 8.41 -24.41 -4.70
C ARG A 181 7.62 -25.73 -4.63
N SER A 182 6.60 -25.87 -5.46
CA SER A 182 5.78 -27.09 -5.55
C SER A 182 6.54 -28.32 -6.03
N ASP A 183 7.68 -28.15 -6.70
CA ASP A 183 8.50 -29.26 -7.19
C ASP A 183 9.26 -29.95 -6.06
N VAL A 184 9.55 -29.25 -4.96
CA VAL A 184 10.41 -29.71 -3.87
C VAL A 184 9.77 -29.69 -2.49
N VAL A 185 8.71 -28.88 -2.29
CA VAL A 185 8.05 -28.72 -0.99
C VAL A 185 6.73 -29.46 -0.98
N ASN A 186 6.49 -30.27 0.05
CA ASN A 186 5.28 -31.11 0.21
C ASN A 186 5.09 -32.15 -0.91
N VAL A 187 6.18 -32.63 -1.51
CA VAL A 187 6.16 -33.78 -2.42
C VAL A 187 6.20 -35.11 -1.66
N ALA A 188 5.81 -36.18 -2.33
CA ALA A 188 5.65 -37.49 -1.69
C ALA A 188 6.91 -38.05 -1.07
N ASP A 189 8.07 -37.92 -1.76
CA ASP A 189 9.37 -38.37 -1.32
C ASP A 189 10.52 -37.68 -2.09
N ASP A 190 11.76 -37.93 -1.69
CA ASP A 190 12.96 -37.32 -2.30
C ASP A 190 13.15 -37.70 -3.77
N ASN A 191 12.69 -38.88 -4.21
CA ASN A 191 12.79 -39.28 -5.62
C ASN A 191 11.79 -38.47 -6.46
N ALA A 192 10.59 -38.28 -5.98
CA ALA A 192 9.60 -37.41 -6.64
C ALA A 192 10.11 -35.96 -6.73
N ALA A 193 10.68 -35.41 -5.66
CA ALA A 193 11.30 -34.08 -5.69
C ALA A 193 12.42 -33.99 -6.72
N LYS A 194 13.32 -34.95 -6.74
CA LYS A 194 14.41 -35.03 -7.72
C LYS A 194 13.89 -35.09 -9.15
N ASP A 195 12.90 -35.91 -9.44
CA ASP A 195 12.33 -36.09 -10.77
C ASP A 195 11.60 -34.82 -11.24
N ASN A 196 10.91 -34.14 -10.34
CA ASN A 196 10.29 -32.82 -10.61
C ASN A 196 11.35 -31.78 -10.98
N VAL A 197 12.41 -31.65 -10.20
CA VAL A 197 13.52 -30.70 -10.46
C VAL A 197 14.17 -30.99 -11.82
N ILE A 198 14.41 -32.24 -12.16
CA ILE A 198 14.95 -32.64 -13.46
C ILE A 198 13.96 -32.24 -14.58
N ALA A 199 12.69 -32.54 -14.42
CA ALA A 199 11.65 -32.17 -15.39
C ALA A 199 11.56 -30.66 -15.60
N PHE A 200 11.63 -29.88 -14.52
CA PHE A 200 11.61 -28.42 -14.57
C PHE A 200 12.77 -27.88 -15.41
N PHE A 201 14.01 -28.29 -15.11
CA PHE A 201 15.19 -27.81 -15.84
C PHE A 201 15.26 -28.31 -17.28
N ASN A 202 14.75 -29.50 -17.57
CA ASN A 202 14.63 -30.01 -18.94
C ASN A 202 13.60 -29.19 -19.78
N GLY A 203 12.69 -28.50 -19.14
CA GLY A 203 11.72 -27.58 -19.78
C GLY A 203 12.29 -26.21 -20.12
N ILE A 204 13.51 -25.88 -19.67
CA ILE A 204 14.16 -24.58 -19.87
C ILE A 204 15.27 -24.74 -20.91
N ARG A 205 15.38 -23.78 -21.83
CA ARG A 205 16.45 -23.79 -22.84
C ARG A 205 17.83 -23.58 -22.22
N SER A 206 18.85 -24.24 -22.82
CA SER A 206 20.24 -24.06 -22.39
C SER A 206 20.76 -22.67 -22.80
N SER A 207 21.43 -22.01 -21.85
CA SER A 207 22.06 -20.70 -22.06
C SER A 207 23.26 -20.53 -21.14
N SER A 208 24.30 -19.81 -21.57
CA SER A 208 25.42 -19.42 -20.74
C SER A 208 25.10 -18.26 -19.78
N TYR A 209 23.90 -17.67 -19.88
CA TYR A 209 23.43 -16.57 -19.06
C TYR A 209 22.51 -16.98 -17.92
N VAL A 210 22.44 -18.29 -17.60
CA VAL A 210 21.63 -18.79 -16.49
C VAL A 210 22.41 -19.78 -15.64
N LEU A 211 22.24 -19.67 -14.33
CA LEU A 211 22.71 -20.64 -13.34
C LEU A 211 21.49 -21.23 -12.64
N PHE A 212 21.50 -22.56 -12.51
CA PHE A 212 20.44 -23.30 -11.82
C PHE A 212 20.94 -23.76 -10.46
N ASP A 213 20.12 -23.63 -9.44
CA ASP A 213 20.31 -24.31 -8.15
C ASP A 213 19.30 -25.45 -7.99
N SER A 214 19.55 -26.33 -7.01
CA SER A 214 18.76 -27.57 -6.84
C SER A 214 17.51 -27.38 -6.01
N GLY A 215 17.22 -26.15 -5.53
CA GLY A 215 15.98 -25.88 -4.82
C GLY A 215 16.13 -25.37 -3.40
N TYR A 216 15.10 -25.57 -2.61
CA TYR A 216 14.85 -24.94 -1.32
C TYR A 216 15.54 -25.67 -0.17
N LYS A 217 16.08 -24.90 0.76
CA LYS A 217 16.63 -25.40 2.01
C LYS A 217 15.75 -24.93 3.18
N TYR A 218 15.37 -25.85 4.04
CA TYR A 218 14.77 -25.48 5.33
C TYR A 218 15.89 -25.08 6.30
N GLN A 219 15.63 -24.00 7.03
CA GLN A 219 16.44 -23.59 8.18
C GLN A 219 15.68 -23.87 9.47
#